data_5891d7f33420fc818a586bbe13490f04
#
_entry.id   5891d7f33420fc818a586bbe13490f04
#
_cell.length_a   1.000
_cell.length_b   1.000
_cell.length_c   1.000
_cell.angle_alpha   90.00
_cell.angle_beta   90.00
_cell.angle_gamma   90.00
#
_symmetry.space_group_name_H-M   'P 1'
#
loop_
_entity.id
_entity.type
_entity.pdbx_description
1 polymer ?
#
loop_
_entity_poly.entity_id
_entity_poly.type
_entity_poly.pdbx_seq_one_letter_code
_entity_poly.pdbx_strand_id
1 'polypeptide(L)'
;MVDVAVDMPAPKVTERVGRELNGWPMAALALVLAVVGVLLSVLSSGNGALITLGILVFLAALIVAAGLTAVSPGRARVLQILGRYAGTIRTDGLRWVNPISTRREVSTRIRNHETAVAKVNDADGNPIEIAAVVVWQVEDTAQAMFEVDDFVEFVAIQTETAVRHIANSYPYDVHTEDGGMSLRDSTDEITETLSAEIGARVHAAGVRVIESRITHLAYAPEIAQAMLRRQQAGAVVAARQRIVEGAVGMVELALDRLSEHEVVELDEERKATMVSNLLVVLCGDRDAQPVVNAGSLYQ
;
A
#
# COMPACT_ATOMS: atom_id res chain seq x y z
N MET A 1 14.90 12.94 0.77
CA MET A 1 13.45 13.14 0.49
C MET A 1 13.35 13.70 -0.92
N VAL A 2 13.18 12.87 -1.91
CA VAL A 2 12.91 13.32 -3.28
C VAL A 2 11.41 13.61 -3.30
N ASP A 3 11.08 14.90 -3.24
CA ASP A 3 9.71 15.38 -3.42
C ASP A 3 9.32 15.15 -4.89
N VAL A 4 8.80 13.97 -5.19
CA VAL A 4 8.20 13.70 -6.51
C VAL A 4 6.83 14.36 -6.48
N ALA A 5 6.81 15.68 -6.63
CA ALA A 5 5.58 16.40 -6.89
C ALA A 5 5.05 15.93 -8.24
N VAL A 6 4.18 14.94 -8.21
CA VAL A 6 3.39 14.57 -9.40
C VAL A 6 2.45 15.74 -9.64
N ASP A 7 2.74 16.55 -10.67
CA ASP A 7 1.94 17.73 -11.03
C ASP A 7 0.61 17.27 -11.66
N MET A 8 -0.30 16.81 -10.79
CA MET A 8 -1.65 16.48 -11.19
C MET A 8 -2.49 17.76 -11.21
N PRO A 9 -3.32 17.98 -12.25
CA PRO A 9 -4.19 19.14 -12.31
C PRO A 9 -5.14 19.17 -11.11
N ALA A 10 -5.36 20.36 -10.57
CA ALA A 10 -6.29 20.55 -9.47
C ALA A 10 -7.70 20.07 -9.88
N PRO A 11 -8.42 19.31 -9.03
CA PRO A 11 -9.73 18.78 -9.35
C PRO A 11 -10.72 19.92 -9.61
N LYS A 12 -11.47 19.82 -10.69
CA LYS A 12 -12.48 20.82 -11.09
C LYS A 12 -13.77 20.70 -10.28
N VAL A 13 -14.07 19.49 -9.78
CA VAL A 13 -15.29 19.19 -9.05
C VAL A 13 -14.93 18.62 -7.69
N THR A 14 -15.51 19.16 -6.63
CA THR A 14 -15.39 18.63 -5.26
C THR A 14 -16.74 18.16 -4.77
N GLU A 15 -16.75 17.14 -3.92
CA GLU A 15 -17.96 16.58 -3.35
C GLU A 15 -18.73 17.63 -2.53
N ARG A 16 -20.04 17.71 -2.79
CA ARG A 16 -20.98 18.54 -2.01
C ARG A 16 -22.12 17.66 -1.56
N VAL A 17 -22.61 17.91 -0.35
CA VAL A 17 -23.78 17.21 0.16
C VAL A 17 -24.99 17.53 -0.73
N GLY A 18 -25.59 16.50 -1.30
CA GLY A 18 -26.80 16.63 -2.11
C GLY A 18 -28.00 17.01 -1.26
N ARG A 19 -28.94 17.80 -1.85
CA ARG A 19 -30.22 18.06 -1.18
C ARG A 19 -31.04 16.80 -1.15
N GLU A 20 -31.29 16.26 0.03
CA GLU A 20 -32.10 15.08 0.28
C GLU A 20 -33.17 15.36 1.31
N LEU A 21 -34.30 14.70 1.18
CA LEU A 21 -35.34 14.64 2.19
C LEU A 21 -35.51 13.18 2.66
N ASN A 22 -36.08 13.01 3.86
CA ASN A 22 -36.42 11.68 4.33
C ASN A 22 -37.45 11.03 3.37
N GLY A 23 -37.13 9.84 2.88
CA GLY A 23 -37.95 9.16 1.89
C GLY A 23 -39.27 8.58 2.45
N TRP A 24 -39.33 8.24 3.73
CA TRP A 24 -40.53 7.66 4.33
C TRP A 24 -41.76 8.60 4.28
N PRO A 25 -41.68 9.87 4.70
CA PRO A 25 -42.78 10.82 4.55
C PRO A 25 -43.19 11.05 3.10
N MET A 26 -42.19 11.07 2.17
CA MET A 26 -42.47 11.26 0.75
C MET A 26 -43.12 10.02 0.12
N ALA A 27 -42.75 8.84 0.55
CA ALA A 27 -43.41 7.59 0.14
C ALA A 27 -44.86 7.55 0.61
N ALA A 28 -45.13 7.94 1.86
CA ALA A 28 -46.46 8.06 2.40
C ALA A 28 -47.28 9.12 1.64
N LEU A 29 -46.70 10.29 1.34
CA LEU A 29 -47.33 11.33 0.54
C LEU A 29 -47.67 10.84 -0.87
N ALA A 30 -46.74 10.14 -1.54
CA ALA A 30 -46.98 9.56 -2.86
C ALA A 30 -48.12 8.56 -2.85
N LEU A 31 -48.20 7.70 -1.82
CA LEU A 31 -49.29 6.74 -1.65
C LEU A 31 -50.63 7.44 -1.44
N VAL A 32 -50.68 8.42 -0.55
CA VAL A 32 -51.92 9.18 -0.28
C VAL A 32 -52.40 9.89 -1.56
N LEU A 33 -51.52 10.56 -2.28
CA LEU A 33 -51.87 11.24 -3.54
C LEU A 33 -52.36 10.21 -4.59
N ALA A 34 -51.73 9.06 -4.70
CA ALA A 34 -52.15 8.03 -5.63
C ALA A 34 -53.57 7.49 -5.30
N VAL A 35 -53.83 7.22 -4.02
CA VAL A 35 -55.17 6.77 -3.55
C VAL A 35 -56.22 7.85 -3.79
N VAL A 36 -55.93 9.10 -3.45
CA VAL A 36 -56.85 10.24 -3.66
C VAL A 36 -57.10 10.42 -5.16
N GLY A 37 -56.09 10.36 -6.02
CA GLY A 37 -56.25 10.49 -7.47
C GLY A 37 -57.14 9.40 -8.06
N VAL A 38 -56.99 8.14 -7.63
CA VAL A 38 -57.82 7.03 -8.04
C VAL A 38 -59.26 7.21 -7.53
N LEU A 39 -59.46 7.54 -6.26
CA LEU A 39 -60.77 7.77 -5.67
C LEU A 39 -61.51 8.91 -6.37
N LEU A 40 -60.88 10.04 -6.63
CA LEU A 40 -61.47 11.15 -7.38
C LEU A 40 -61.92 10.71 -8.79
N SER A 41 -61.11 9.91 -9.47
CA SER A 41 -61.42 9.41 -10.81
C SER A 41 -62.59 8.41 -10.82
N VAL A 42 -62.65 7.53 -9.82
CA VAL A 42 -63.70 6.49 -9.74
C VAL A 42 -65.04 7.02 -9.22
N LEU A 43 -65.00 7.87 -8.17
CA LEU A 43 -66.20 8.41 -7.55
C LEU A 43 -66.82 9.60 -8.30
N SER A 44 -66.23 10.06 -9.38
CA SER A 44 -66.63 11.29 -10.10
C SER A 44 -68.02 11.18 -10.81
N SER A 45 -68.67 10.02 -10.84
CA SER A 45 -69.99 9.81 -11.45
C SER A 45 -70.18 10.42 -12.86
N GLY A 46 -69.04 10.44 -13.64
CA GLY A 46 -69.09 10.97 -15.02
C GLY A 46 -68.72 12.48 -15.12
N ASN A 47 -68.46 13.16 -14.03
CA ASN A 47 -68.01 14.57 -14.07
C ASN A 47 -66.57 14.68 -14.62
N GLY A 48 -66.45 15.13 -15.88
CA GLY A 48 -65.16 15.21 -16.59
C GLY A 48 -64.10 16.06 -15.86
N ALA A 49 -64.50 17.10 -15.14
CA ALA A 49 -63.59 17.96 -14.39
C ALA A 49 -62.94 17.22 -13.19
N LEU A 50 -63.69 16.36 -12.50
CA LEU A 50 -63.21 15.56 -11.39
C LEU A 50 -62.29 14.43 -11.87
N ILE A 51 -62.60 13.84 -13.03
CA ILE A 51 -61.73 12.81 -13.65
C ILE A 51 -60.39 13.42 -14.04
N THR A 52 -60.35 14.58 -14.70
CA THR A 52 -59.10 15.26 -15.07
C THR A 52 -58.29 15.65 -13.86
N LEU A 53 -58.94 16.16 -12.79
CA LEU A 53 -58.25 16.45 -11.53
C LEU A 53 -57.65 15.20 -10.89
N GLY A 54 -58.40 14.09 -10.87
CA GLY A 54 -57.90 12.80 -10.35
C GLY A 54 -56.67 12.31 -11.11
N ILE A 55 -56.68 12.42 -12.43
CA ILE A 55 -55.51 12.07 -13.26
C ILE A 55 -54.33 12.96 -12.96
N LEU A 56 -54.51 14.29 -12.81
CA LEU A 56 -53.41 15.21 -12.47
C LEU A 56 -52.82 14.90 -11.10
N VAL A 57 -53.64 14.59 -10.08
CA VAL A 57 -53.18 14.18 -8.75
C VAL A 57 -52.38 12.87 -8.80
N PHE A 58 -52.87 11.92 -9.59
CA PHE A 58 -52.16 10.65 -9.78
C PHE A 58 -50.81 10.83 -10.49
N LEU A 59 -50.74 11.69 -11.51
CA LEU A 59 -49.47 12.04 -12.16
C LEU A 59 -48.49 12.73 -11.18
N ALA A 60 -49.01 13.61 -10.32
CA ALA A 60 -48.19 14.22 -9.26
C ALA A 60 -47.64 13.16 -8.28
N ALA A 61 -48.47 12.16 -7.92
CA ALA A 61 -48.02 11.04 -7.11
C ALA A 61 -46.84 10.25 -7.76
N LEU A 62 -46.94 10.01 -9.07
CA LEU A 62 -45.88 9.31 -9.83
C LEU A 62 -44.57 10.14 -9.84
N ILE A 63 -44.67 11.46 -10.00
CA ILE A 63 -43.49 12.36 -9.95
C ILE A 63 -42.84 12.31 -8.56
N VAL A 64 -43.64 12.35 -7.48
CA VAL A 64 -43.10 12.23 -6.12
C VAL A 64 -42.45 10.86 -5.91
N ALA A 65 -43.12 9.79 -6.36
CA ALA A 65 -42.60 8.42 -6.26
C ALA A 65 -41.28 8.25 -7.05
N ALA A 66 -41.16 8.85 -8.22
CA ALA A 66 -39.94 8.83 -9.03
C ALA A 66 -38.74 9.50 -8.32
N GLY A 67 -38.99 10.37 -7.34
CA GLY A 67 -37.94 10.97 -6.48
C GLY A 67 -37.37 10.02 -5.44
N LEU A 68 -38.02 8.91 -5.12
CA LEU A 68 -37.57 7.96 -4.10
C LEU A 68 -36.32 7.18 -4.56
N THR A 69 -35.35 7.08 -3.67
CA THR A 69 -34.07 6.39 -3.91
C THR A 69 -33.65 5.68 -2.65
N ALA A 70 -33.36 4.40 -2.75
CA ALA A 70 -32.75 3.63 -1.69
C ALA A 70 -31.23 3.73 -1.78
N VAL A 71 -30.58 4.09 -0.67
CA VAL A 71 -29.12 4.16 -0.52
C VAL A 71 -28.71 3.07 0.45
N SER A 72 -27.88 2.13 -0.03
CA SER A 72 -27.35 1.03 0.80
C SER A 72 -26.11 1.50 1.57
N PRO A 73 -25.83 0.96 2.77
CA PRO A 73 -24.62 1.25 3.52
C PRO A 73 -23.35 0.94 2.69
N GLY A 74 -22.37 1.86 2.74
CA GLY A 74 -21.12 1.74 1.97
C GLY A 74 -21.27 2.06 0.49
N ARG A 75 -22.35 2.73 0.08
CA ARG A 75 -22.59 3.25 -1.27
C ARG A 75 -23.03 4.70 -1.18
N ALA A 76 -22.64 5.48 -2.17
CA ALA A 76 -23.06 6.85 -2.33
C ALA A 76 -23.83 7.01 -3.65
N ARG A 77 -24.79 7.95 -3.68
CA ARG A 77 -25.52 8.30 -4.89
C ARG A 77 -25.10 9.68 -5.36
N VAL A 78 -24.41 9.73 -6.49
CA VAL A 78 -24.03 10.98 -7.17
C VAL A 78 -25.21 11.47 -8.01
N LEU A 79 -25.62 12.68 -7.76
CA LEU A 79 -26.76 13.31 -8.43
C LEU A 79 -26.28 14.28 -9.52
N GLN A 80 -26.88 14.18 -10.69
CA GLN A 80 -26.69 15.13 -11.78
C GLN A 80 -28.05 15.68 -12.22
N ILE A 81 -28.13 16.98 -12.44
CA ILE A 81 -29.31 17.65 -13.00
C ILE A 81 -28.90 18.29 -14.31
N LEU A 82 -29.49 17.84 -15.42
CA LEU A 82 -29.20 18.36 -16.77
C LEU A 82 -27.68 18.43 -17.07
N GLY A 83 -26.93 17.35 -16.71
CA GLY A 83 -25.51 17.25 -16.96
C GLY A 83 -24.62 17.99 -15.96
N ARG A 84 -25.19 18.73 -14.98
CA ARG A 84 -24.42 19.39 -13.93
C ARG A 84 -24.43 18.58 -12.64
N TYR A 85 -23.29 18.52 -11.96
CA TYR A 85 -23.21 17.91 -10.65
C TYR A 85 -24.06 18.68 -9.62
N ALA A 86 -24.98 17.99 -8.96
CA ALA A 86 -25.94 18.57 -8.02
C ALA A 86 -25.66 18.21 -6.55
N GLY A 87 -24.78 17.24 -6.31
CA GLY A 87 -24.39 16.78 -4.99
C GLY A 87 -24.38 15.27 -4.86
N THR A 88 -23.87 14.77 -3.73
CA THR A 88 -23.77 13.35 -3.40
C THR A 88 -24.55 13.05 -2.13
N ILE A 89 -25.25 11.92 -2.11
CA ILE A 89 -25.94 11.38 -0.95
C ILE A 89 -25.18 10.20 -0.41
N ARG A 90 -24.73 10.31 0.84
CA ARG A 90 -24.06 9.20 1.56
C ARG A 90 -24.91 8.60 2.67
N THR A 91 -25.97 9.31 3.06
CA THR A 91 -26.86 8.85 4.11
C THR A 91 -27.65 7.66 3.64
N ASP A 92 -27.54 6.55 4.32
CA ASP A 92 -28.25 5.30 4.01
C ASP A 92 -29.74 5.39 4.30
N GLY A 93 -30.48 4.41 3.74
CA GLY A 93 -31.91 4.30 3.86
C GLY A 93 -32.69 4.85 2.66
N LEU A 94 -34.00 5.01 2.85
CA LEU A 94 -34.88 5.56 1.81
C LEU A 94 -34.81 7.10 1.84
N ARG A 95 -34.33 7.69 0.74
CA ARG A 95 -34.18 9.13 0.55
C ARG A 95 -35.01 9.61 -0.63
N TRP A 96 -35.42 10.84 -0.56
CA TRP A 96 -36.12 11.49 -1.66
C TRP A 96 -35.24 12.60 -2.24
N VAL A 97 -35.10 12.57 -3.56
CA VAL A 97 -34.28 13.51 -4.33
C VAL A 97 -35.10 14.05 -5.50
N ASN A 98 -34.59 15.11 -6.13
CA ASN A 98 -35.25 15.66 -7.31
C ASN A 98 -35.49 14.56 -8.36
N PRO A 99 -36.74 14.32 -8.79
CA PRO A 99 -37.09 13.27 -9.76
C PRO A 99 -36.40 13.43 -11.12
N ILE A 100 -36.02 14.64 -11.50
CA ILE A 100 -35.36 14.96 -12.79
C ILE A 100 -33.87 14.60 -12.74
N SER A 101 -33.32 14.32 -11.53
CA SER A 101 -31.90 14.01 -11.38
C SER A 101 -31.56 12.61 -11.88
N THR A 102 -30.49 12.51 -12.66
CA THR A 102 -29.80 11.23 -12.95
C THR A 102 -29.01 10.83 -11.71
N ARG A 103 -29.04 9.54 -11.37
CA ARG A 103 -28.44 8.99 -10.15
C ARG A 103 -27.44 7.92 -10.53
N ARG A 104 -26.16 8.13 -10.19
CA ARG A 104 -25.12 7.13 -10.37
C ARG A 104 -24.65 6.65 -9.01
N GLU A 105 -24.41 5.35 -8.90
CA GLU A 105 -23.98 4.72 -7.67
C GLU A 105 -22.47 4.54 -7.67
N VAL A 106 -21.83 4.96 -6.57
CA VAL A 106 -20.39 4.77 -6.33
C VAL A 106 -20.23 4.03 -5.02
N SER A 107 -19.43 2.97 -5.03
CA SER A 107 -19.08 2.25 -3.80
C SER A 107 -17.99 3.00 -3.03
N THR A 108 -18.25 3.28 -1.77
CA THR A 108 -17.30 3.89 -0.83
C THR A 108 -16.65 2.86 0.10
N ARG A 109 -16.83 1.56 -0.20
CA ARG A 109 -16.24 0.45 0.55
C ARG A 109 -14.74 0.36 0.27
N ILE A 110 -14.03 -0.20 1.23
CA ILE A 110 -12.62 -0.53 1.07
C ILE A 110 -12.47 -1.59 -0.03
N ARG A 111 -11.48 -1.40 -0.88
CA ARG A 111 -11.11 -2.30 -1.97
C ARG A 111 -9.64 -2.63 -1.90
N ASN A 112 -9.28 -3.81 -2.36
CA ASN A 112 -7.91 -4.23 -2.56
C ASN A 112 -7.65 -4.31 -4.07
N HIS A 113 -6.46 -3.88 -4.46
CA HIS A 113 -5.92 -4.10 -5.79
C HIS A 113 -4.52 -4.67 -5.65
N GLU A 114 -4.26 -5.81 -6.26
CA GLU A 114 -2.94 -6.41 -6.33
C GLU A 114 -2.41 -6.30 -7.76
N THR A 115 -1.18 -5.79 -7.90
CA THR A 115 -0.54 -5.69 -9.21
C THR A 115 -0.12 -7.07 -9.70
N ALA A 116 -0.07 -7.25 -11.01
CA ALA A 116 0.63 -8.39 -11.57
C ALA A 116 2.12 -8.32 -11.21
N VAL A 117 2.78 -9.48 -11.13
CA VAL A 117 4.24 -9.55 -10.94
C VAL A 117 4.90 -8.89 -12.15
N ALA A 118 5.58 -7.78 -11.91
CA ALA A 118 6.29 -7.02 -12.92
C ALA A 118 7.79 -7.29 -12.84
N LYS A 119 8.43 -7.56 -13.99
CA LYS A 119 9.87 -7.64 -14.10
C LYS A 119 10.43 -6.25 -14.39
N VAL A 120 11.27 -5.74 -13.50
CA VAL A 120 11.86 -4.40 -13.55
C VAL A 120 13.32 -4.47 -13.12
N ASN A 121 14.10 -3.43 -13.42
CA ASN A 121 15.45 -3.31 -12.87
C ASN A 121 15.41 -2.53 -11.56
N ASP A 122 16.25 -2.90 -10.60
CA ASP A 122 16.49 -2.12 -9.40
C ASP A 122 17.44 -0.93 -9.67
N ALA A 123 17.77 -0.16 -8.64
CA ALA A 123 18.68 0.98 -8.75
C ALA A 123 20.10 0.58 -9.21
N ASP A 124 20.53 -0.66 -8.95
CA ASP A 124 21.82 -1.21 -9.37
C ASP A 124 21.76 -1.81 -10.80
N GLY A 125 20.60 -1.83 -11.43
CA GLY A 125 20.39 -2.41 -12.75
C GLY A 125 20.15 -3.92 -12.76
N ASN A 126 19.93 -4.54 -11.61
CA ASN A 126 19.62 -5.96 -11.51
C ASN A 126 18.14 -6.20 -11.85
N PRO A 127 17.79 -7.18 -12.69
CA PRO A 127 16.40 -7.54 -12.95
C PRO A 127 15.78 -8.23 -11.72
N ILE A 128 14.69 -7.63 -11.23
CA ILE A 128 13.89 -8.13 -10.11
C ILE A 128 12.44 -8.35 -10.53
N GLU A 129 11.75 -9.21 -9.83
CA GLU A 129 10.31 -9.41 -9.91
C GLU A 129 9.65 -8.82 -8.67
N ILE A 130 8.70 -7.91 -8.89
CA ILE A 130 8.02 -7.18 -7.82
C ILE A 130 6.51 -7.16 -8.06
N ALA A 131 5.74 -7.32 -6.98
CA ALA A 131 4.30 -7.06 -6.95
C ALA A 131 3.93 -6.39 -5.62
N ALA A 132 2.85 -5.63 -5.64
CA ALA A 132 2.34 -4.96 -4.45
C ALA A 132 0.82 -5.02 -4.40
N VAL A 133 0.27 -4.99 -3.19
CA VAL A 133 -1.15 -4.82 -2.91
C VAL A 133 -1.39 -3.42 -2.36
N VAL A 134 -2.47 -2.80 -2.82
CA VAL A 134 -2.93 -1.49 -2.34
C VAL A 134 -4.35 -1.61 -1.83
N VAL A 135 -4.55 -1.15 -0.60
CA VAL A 135 -5.86 -1.03 0.04
C VAL A 135 -6.32 0.41 -0.07
N TRP A 136 -7.46 0.64 -0.66
CA TRP A 136 -7.95 1.98 -0.98
C TRP A 136 -9.46 2.09 -0.89
N GLN A 137 -9.97 3.31 -0.81
CA GLN A 137 -11.40 3.61 -0.83
C GLN A 137 -11.66 4.94 -1.54
N VAL A 138 -12.89 5.13 -2.04
CA VAL A 138 -13.33 6.41 -2.59
C VAL A 138 -13.62 7.36 -1.45
N GLU A 139 -12.88 8.48 -1.40
CA GLU A 139 -13.07 9.55 -0.44
C GLU A 139 -13.96 10.66 -1.01
N ASP A 140 -13.71 11.09 -2.25
CA ASP A 140 -14.53 12.06 -2.98
C ASP A 140 -15.19 11.39 -4.19
N THR A 141 -16.51 11.19 -4.10
CA THR A 141 -17.27 10.51 -5.15
C THR A 141 -17.48 11.37 -6.38
N ALA A 142 -17.41 12.70 -6.24
CA ALA A 142 -17.54 13.60 -7.37
C ALA A 142 -16.26 13.57 -8.22
N GLN A 143 -15.10 13.62 -7.59
CA GLN A 143 -13.83 13.45 -8.29
C GLN A 143 -13.74 12.09 -8.97
N ALA A 144 -14.07 11.01 -8.25
CA ALA A 144 -14.04 9.66 -8.81
C ALA A 144 -14.95 9.46 -10.03
N MET A 145 -16.02 10.27 -10.14
CA MET A 145 -16.99 10.14 -11.23
C MET A 145 -16.76 11.11 -12.39
N PHE A 146 -16.08 12.24 -12.16
CA PHE A 146 -16.01 13.34 -13.15
C PHE A 146 -14.59 13.76 -13.53
N GLU A 147 -13.57 13.39 -12.77
CA GLU A 147 -12.18 13.73 -13.11
C GLU A 147 -11.49 12.61 -13.89
N VAL A 148 -11.96 11.37 -13.75
CA VAL A 148 -11.44 10.20 -14.45
C VAL A 148 -12.58 9.37 -15.05
N ASP A 149 -12.31 8.67 -16.15
CA ASP A 149 -13.33 7.85 -16.82
C ASP A 149 -13.65 6.59 -16.00
N ASP A 150 -12.64 5.86 -15.56
CA ASP A 150 -12.74 4.71 -14.64
C ASP A 150 -11.69 4.83 -13.54
N PHE A 151 -12.16 5.17 -12.33
CA PHE A 151 -11.29 5.33 -11.18
C PHE A 151 -10.67 4.00 -10.72
N VAL A 152 -11.26 2.84 -11.03
CA VAL A 152 -10.71 1.54 -10.66
C VAL A 152 -9.51 1.22 -11.55
N GLU A 153 -9.67 1.38 -12.86
CA GLU A 153 -8.60 1.21 -13.84
C GLU A 153 -7.49 2.25 -13.61
N PHE A 154 -7.86 3.49 -13.32
CA PHE A 154 -6.90 4.55 -13.02
C PHE A 154 -6.03 4.20 -11.80
N VAL A 155 -6.62 3.73 -10.68
CA VAL A 155 -5.87 3.29 -9.51
C VAL A 155 -4.94 2.12 -9.86
N ALA A 156 -5.40 1.16 -10.66
CA ALA A 156 -4.59 0.02 -11.07
C ALA A 156 -3.33 0.46 -11.83
N ILE A 157 -3.49 1.32 -12.83
CA ILE A 157 -2.38 1.84 -13.67
C ILE A 157 -1.41 2.68 -12.83
N GLN A 158 -1.93 3.59 -11.99
CA GLN A 158 -1.08 4.44 -11.15
C GLN A 158 -0.32 3.64 -10.10
N THR A 159 -0.92 2.60 -9.55
CA THR A 159 -0.27 1.68 -8.62
C THR A 159 0.89 0.94 -9.30
N GLU A 160 0.66 0.36 -10.47
CA GLU A 160 1.72 -0.33 -11.22
C GLU A 160 2.88 0.62 -11.56
N THR A 161 2.55 1.86 -11.95
CA THR A 161 3.55 2.89 -12.27
C THR A 161 4.38 3.27 -11.04
N ALA A 162 3.74 3.44 -9.88
CA ALA A 162 4.43 3.76 -8.63
C ALA A 162 5.33 2.61 -8.16
N VAL A 163 4.84 1.36 -8.23
CA VAL A 163 5.64 0.16 -7.89
C VAL A 163 6.89 0.08 -8.77
N ARG A 164 6.75 0.31 -10.06
CA ARG A 164 7.87 0.33 -11.01
C ARG A 164 8.86 1.47 -10.71
N HIS A 165 8.37 2.64 -10.34
CA HIS A 165 9.20 3.78 -9.97
C HIS A 165 9.99 3.50 -8.68
N ILE A 166 9.35 2.99 -7.65
CA ILE A 166 10.01 2.60 -6.39
C ILE A 166 11.06 1.53 -6.63
N ALA A 167 10.75 0.50 -7.43
CA ALA A 167 11.70 -0.55 -7.77
C ALA A 167 12.97 -0.01 -8.43
N ASN A 168 12.83 0.96 -9.34
CA ASN A 168 13.99 1.58 -10.01
C ASN A 168 14.77 2.55 -9.09
N SER A 169 14.15 3.06 -8.05
CA SER A 169 14.75 4.07 -7.15
C SER A 169 15.59 3.48 -6.04
N TYR A 170 15.35 2.23 -5.66
CA TYR A 170 16.02 1.57 -4.55
C TYR A 170 16.67 0.26 -4.99
N PRO A 171 17.87 -0.10 -4.44
CA PRO A 171 18.48 -1.39 -4.70
C PRO A 171 17.69 -2.52 -3.99
N TYR A 172 17.78 -3.72 -4.53
CA TYR A 172 17.14 -4.90 -3.92
C TYR A 172 17.67 -5.20 -2.52
N ASP A 173 19.00 -5.24 -2.34
CA ASP A 173 19.67 -5.36 -1.05
C ASP A 173 20.89 -4.42 -0.98
N VAL A 174 21.27 -4.02 0.24
CA VAL A 174 22.46 -3.16 0.46
C VAL A 174 23.67 -4.04 0.64
N HIS A 175 24.74 -3.74 -0.09
CA HIS A 175 25.99 -4.48 -0.04
C HIS A 175 27.10 -3.77 0.75
N THR A 176 26.86 -2.56 1.23
CA THR A 176 27.84 -1.71 1.92
C THR A 176 27.39 -1.41 3.34
N GLU A 177 28.37 -1.28 4.26
CA GLU A 177 28.15 -0.89 5.67
C GLU A 177 27.58 0.53 5.84
N ASP A 178 27.40 1.29 4.78
CA ASP A 178 26.92 2.67 4.76
C ASP A 178 25.40 2.83 4.95
N GLY A 179 24.64 1.78 5.25
CA GLY A 179 23.25 1.87 5.74
C GLY A 179 22.25 2.49 4.77
N GLY A 180 22.40 2.31 3.46
CA GLY A 180 21.43 2.75 2.47
C GLY A 180 20.10 2.01 2.59
N MET A 181 19.00 2.66 2.19
CA MET A 181 17.67 2.00 2.10
C MET A 181 17.65 0.97 1.00
N SER A 182 17.12 -0.23 1.29
CA SER A 182 16.92 -1.30 0.31
C SER A 182 15.49 -1.81 0.32
N LEU A 183 15.05 -2.37 -0.81
CA LEU A 183 13.70 -2.92 -0.94
C LEU A 183 13.45 -4.09 0.04
N ARG A 184 14.50 -4.86 0.36
CA ARG A 184 14.40 -6.03 1.23
C ARG A 184 14.52 -5.69 2.72
N ASP A 185 15.52 -4.88 3.08
CA ASP A 185 15.88 -4.70 4.49
C ASP A 185 15.15 -3.50 5.13
N SER A 186 14.72 -2.50 4.32
CA SER A 186 13.97 -1.31 4.75
C SER A 186 12.50 -1.36 4.34
N THR A 187 11.87 -2.53 4.44
CA THR A 187 10.53 -2.78 3.90
C THR A 187 9.47 -1.80 4.44
N ASP A 188 9.51 -1.44 5.72
CA ASP A 188 8.52 -0.55 6.32
C ASP A 188 8.63 0.87 5.76
N GLU A 189 9.84 1.42 5.65
CA GLU A 189 10.09 2.76 5.09
C GLU A 189 9.75 2.83 3.60
N ILE A 190 10.07 1.78 2.84
CA ILE A 190 9.72 1.66 1.42
C ILE A 190 8.21 1.57 1.25
N THR A 191 7.51 0.83 2.11
CA THR A 191 6.06 0.70 2.11
C THR A 191 5.38 2.04 2.38
N GLU A 192 5.89 2.82 3.33
CA GLU A 192 5.38 4.17 3.61
C GLU A 192 5.60 5.10 2.42
N THR A 193 6.80 5.08 1.82
CA THR A 193 7.11 5.86 0.62
C THR A 193 6.22 5.48 -0.56
N LEU A 194 6.00 4.17 -0.78
CA LEU A 194 5.09 3.66 -1.81
C LEU A 194 3.65 4.14 -1.58
N SER A 195 3.17 4.07 -0.32
CA SER A 195 1.82 4.53 0.03
C SER A 195 1.65 6.02 -0.22
N ALA A 196 2.65 6.83 0.12
CA ALA A 196 2.64 8.26 -0.11
C ALA A 196 2.66 8.59 -1.61
N GLU A 197 3.49 7.92 -2.40
CA GLU A 197 3.58 8.12 -3.85
C GLU A 197 2.29 7.72 -4.57
N ILE A 198 1.73 6.53 -4.27
CA ILE A 198 0.45 6.12 -4.84
C ILE A 198 -0.65 7.12 -4.42
N GLY A 199 -0.68 7.51 -3.14
CA GLY A 199 -1.64 8.47 -2.61
C GLY A 199 -1.61 9.79 -3.36
N ALA A 200 -0.44 10.36 -3.60
CA ALA A 200 -0.27 11.60 -4.37
C ALA A 200 -0.82 11.48 -5.80
N ARG A 201 -0.60 10.32 -6.45
CA ARG A 201 -1.06 10.06 -7.82
C ARG A 201 -2.56 9.89 -7.93
N VAL A 202 -3.20 9.17 -6.97
CA VAL A 202 -4.62 8.82 -7.05
C VAL A 202 -5.54 9.84 -6.38
N HIS A 203 -4.98 10.80 -5.64
CA HIS A 203 -5.74 11.86 -4.96
C HIS A 203 -6.64 12.65 -5.91
N ALA A 204 -6.15 12.97 -7.11
CA ALA A 204 -6.92 13.70 -8.13
C ALA A 204 -8.17 12.93 -8.61
N ALA A 205 -8.18 11.61 -8.47
CA ALA A 205 -9.33 10.75 -8.74
C ALA A 205 -10.27 10.58 -7.53
N GLY A 206 -10.11 11.36 -6.47
CA GLY A 206 -10.93 11.27 -5.27
C GLY A 206 -10.78 9.98 -4.48
N VAL A 207 -9.63 9.32 -4.62
CA VAL A 207 -9.31 8.05 -3.98
C VAL A 207 -8.29 8.29 -2.86
N ARG A 208 -8.50 7.64 -1.72
CA ARG A 208 -7.55 7.60 -0.62
C ARG A 208 -6.95 6.22 -0.47
N VAL A 209 -5.63 6.16 -0.46
CA VAL A 209 -4.87 4.96 -0.09
C VAL A 209 -4.90 4.83 1.44
N ILE A 210 -5.22 3.63 1.91
CA ILE A 210 -5.22 3.28 3.34
C ILE A 210 -3.87 2.67 3.69
N GLU A 211 -3.43 1.73 2.86
CA GLU A 211 -2.20 0.98 3.05
C GLU A 211 -1.72 0.45 1.69
N SER A 212 -0.42 0.31 1.53
CA SER A 212 0.16 -0.47 0.43
C SER A 212 1.23 -1.40 1.00
N ARG A 213 1.43 -2.57 0.40
CA ARG A 213 2.47 -3.52 0.79
C ARG A 213 3.05 -4.22 -0.42
N ILE A 214 4.34 -4.49 -0.39
CA ILE A 214 4.99 -5.36 -1.35
C ILE A 214 4.59 -6.80 -1.02
N THR A 215 4.00 -7.51 -1.99
CA THR A 215 3.54 -8.91 -1.83
C THR A 215 4.52 -9.90 -2.42
N HIS A 216 5.27 -9.48 -3.43
CA HIS A 216 6.29 -10.29 -4.07
C HIS A 216 7.54 -9.45 -4.33
N LEU A 217 8.70 -9.97 -3.95
CA LEU A 217 9.99 -9.34 -4.22
C LEU A 217 11.05 -10.44 -4.34
N ALA A 218 11.59 -10.62 -5.52
CA ALA A 218 12.60 -11.62 -5.80
C ALA A 218 13.54 -11.17 -6.92
N TYR A 219 14.76 -11.71 -6.97
CA TYR A 219 15.55 -11.59 -8.17
C TYR A 219 14.93 -12.36 -9.34
N ALA A 220 14.99 -11.82 -10.53
CA ALA A 220 14.54 -12.53 -11.71
C ALA A 220 15.29 -13.87 -11.88
N PRO A 221 14.63 -14.92 -12.36
CA PRO A 221 15.19 -16.27 -12.42
C PRO A 221 16.56 -16.37 -13.12
N GLU A 222 16.81 -15.48 -14.10
CA GLU A 222 18.04 -15.45 -14.89
C GLU A 222 19.28 -15.13 -14.06
N ILE A 223 19.14 -14.31 -13.00
CA ILE A 223 20.27 -13.88 -12.16
C ILE A 223 20.21 -14.46 -10.75
N ALA A 224 19.10 -15.09 -10.35
CA ALA A 224 18.87 -15.57 -8.98
C ALA A 224 20.02 -16.45 -8.47
N GLN A 225 20.52 -17.38 -9.31
CA GLN A 225 21.65 -18.23 -8.95
C GLN A 225 22.97 -17.46 -8.77
N ALA A 226 23.22 -16.45 -9.60
CA ALA A 226 24.43 -15.65 -9.52
C ALA A 226 24.40 -14.78 -8.24
N MET A 227 23.25 -14.19 -7.94
CA MET A 227 23.05 -13.38 -6.73
C MET A 227 23.13 -14.20 -5.45
N LEU A 228 22.59 -15.42 -5.45
CA LEU A 228 22.74 -16.35 -4.33
C LEU A 228 24.22 -16.69 -4.06
N ARG A 229 25.01 -16.96 -5.11
CA ARG A 229 26.45 -17.18 -4.95
C ARG A 229 27.17 -15.95 -4.42
N ARG A 230 26.80 -14.76 -4.89
CA ARG A 230 27.36 -13.49 -4.40
C ARG A 230 27.05 -13.27 -2.92
N GLN A 231 25.80 -13.51 -2.50
CA GLN A 231 25.38 -13.43 -1.10
C GLN A 231 26.12 -14.45 -0.24
N GLN A 232 26.28 -15.68 -0.70
CA GLN A 232 27.05 -16.72 0.00
C GLN A 232 28.52 -16.32 0.17
N ALA A 233 29.16 -15.79 -0.88
CA ALA A 233 30.53 -15.30 -0.82
C ALA A 233 30.68 -14.12 0.18
N GLY A 234 29.77 -13.16 0.13
CA GLY A 234 29.72 -12.04 1.08
C GLY A 234 29.56 -12.52 2.52
N ALA A 235 28.63 -13.45 2.76
CA ALA A 235 28.39 -14.03 4.08
C ALA A 235 29.64 -14.76 4.63
N VAL A 236 30.36 -15.50 3.78
CA VAL A 236 31.62 -16.19 4.18
C VAL A 236 32.70 -15.16 4.54
N VAL A 237 32.85 -14.09 3.75
CA VAL A 237 33.84 -13.03 4.05
C VAL A 237 33.47 -12.32 5.36
N ALA A 238 32.22 -11.92 5.55
CA ALA A 238 31.76 -11.27 6.77
C ALA A 238 31.91 -12.18 8.02
N ALA A 239 31.64 -13.48 7.88
CA ALA A 239 31.86 -14.45 8.95
C ALA A 239 33.34 -14.55 9.31
N ARG A 240 34.22 -14.62 8.30
CA ARG A 240 35.68 -14.66 8.54
C ARG A 240 36.21 -13.40 9.20
N GLN A 241 35.74 -12.24 8.79
CA GLN A 241 36.11 -10.96 9.40
C GLN A 241 35.76 -10.96 10.89
N ARG A 242 34.54 -11.36 11.26
CA ARG A 242 34.10 -11.49 12.65
C ARG A 242 34.92 -12.50 13.45
N ILE A 243 35.34 -13.61 12.84
CA ILE A 243 36.23 -14.58 13.49
C ILE A 243 37.59 -13.95 13.78
N VAL A 244 38.15 -13.22 12.81
CA VAL A 244 39.46 -12.54 13.00
C VAL A 244 39.35 -11.47 14.07
N GLU A 245 38.34 -10.61 14.03
CA GLU A 245 38.11 -9.59 15.06
C GLU A 245 37.97 -10.19 16.46
N GLY A 246 37.15 -11.24 16.57
CA GLY A 246 36.99 -12.00 17.82
C GLY A 246 38.24 -12.68 18.29
N ALA A 247 39.06 -13.23 17.37
CA ALA A 247 40.33 -13.86 17.70
C ALA A 247 41.33 -12.84 18.21
N VAL A 248 41.42 -11.67 17.57
CA VAL A 248 42.32 -10.57 18.04
C VAL A 248 41.94 -10.13 19.45
N GLY A 249 40.63 -9.85 19.68
CA GLY A 249 40.15 -9.47 21.01
C GLY A 249 40.39 -10.55 22.08
N MET A 250 40.25 -11.84 21.75
CA MET A 250 40.59 -12.93 22.67
C MET A 250 42.09 -12.99 22.99
N VAL A 251 42.95 -12.77 21.99
CA VAL A 251 44.40 -12.76 22.18
C VAL A 251 44.84 -11.57 23.04
N GLU A 252 44.29 -10.37 22.77
CA GLU A 252 44.57 -9.17 23.59
C GLU A 252 44.15 -9.42 25.04
N LEU A 253 42.94 -9.90 25.29
CA LEU A 253 42.45 -10.22 26.64
C LEU A 253 43.33 -11.27 27.34
N ALA A 254 43.79 -12.29 26.60
CA ALA A 254 44.67 -13.30 27.16
C ALA A 254 46.06 -12.74 27.59
N LEU A 255 46.65 -11.89 26.75
CA LEU A 255 47.93 -11.22 27.05
C LEU A 255 47.80 -10.29 28.25
N ASP A 256 46.74 -9.48 28.31
CA ASP A 256 46.48 -8.56 29.43
C ASP A 256 46.36 -9.33 30.77
N ARG A 257 45.57 -10.40 30.78
CA ARG A 257 45.38 -11.24 31.97
C ARG A 257 46.68 -11.96 32.42
N LEU A 258 47.49 -12.43 31.46
CA LEU A 258 48.79 -13.03 31.80
C LEU A 258 49.77 -12.01 32.40
N SER A 259 49.69 -10.76 31.92
CA SER A 259 50.50 -9.65 32.48
C SER A 259 50.02 -9.22 33.85
N GLU A 260 48.70 -9.09 34.06
CA GLU A 260 48.10 -8.71 35.36
C GLU A 260 48.40 -9.71 36.48
N HIS A 261 48.42 -11.00 36.15
CA HIS A 261 48.64 -12.07 37.14
C HIS A 261 50.10 -12.47 37.29
N GLU A 262 51.04 -11.78 36.60
CA GLU A 262 52.51 -12.08 36.63
C GLU A 262 52.80 -13.58 36.41
N VAL A 263 51.99 -14.27 35.59
CA VAL A 263 52.12 -15.74 35.42
C VAL A 263 53.39 -16.11 34.65
N VAL A 264 53.81 -15.26 33.69
CA VAL A 264 54.98 -15.45 32.86
C VAL A 264 55.54 -14.12 32.43
N GLU A 265 56.83 -13.88 32.61
CA GLU A 265 57.56 -12.78 31.93
C GLU A 265 57.77 -13.14 30.46
N LEU A 266 57.03 -12.49 29.57
CA LEU A 266 57.13 -12.69 28.13
C LEU A 266 57.90 -11.50 27.53
N ASP A 267 59.02 -11.82 26.88
CA ASP A 267 59.70 -10.85 26.00
C ASP A 267 58.88 -10.64 24.71
N GLU A 268 59.17 -9.58 23.95
CA GLU A 268 58.43 -9.22 22.75
C GLU A 268 58.43 -10.32 21.66
N GLU A 269 59.53 -11.11 21.56
CA GLU A 269 59.66 -12.19 20.60
C GLU A 269 58.75 -13.37 20.96
N ARG A 270 58.67 -13.72 22.25
CA ARG A 270 57.78 -14.78 22.74
C ARG A 270 56.33 -14.37 22.69
N LYS A 271 55.99 -13.09 22.96
CA LYS A 271 54.63 -12.56 22.74
C LYS A 271 54.21 -12.69 21.30
N ALA A 272 55.05 -12.25 20.34
CA ALA A 272 54.78 -12.34 18.92
C ALA A 272 54.55 -13.80 18.45
N THR A 273 55.36 -14.73 18.94
CA THR A 273 55.22 -16.17 18.64
C THR A 273 53.91 -16.73 19.22
N MET A 274 53.56 -16.37 20.45
CA MET A 274 52.34 -16.79 21.11
C MET A 274 51.09 -16.25 20.38
N VAL A 275 51.08 -14.95 20.02
CA VAL A 275 50.02 -14.33 19.24
C VAL A 275 49.82 -15.03 17.90
N SER A 276 50.91 -15.28 17.16
CA SER A 276 50.86 -15.98 15.89
C SER A 276 50.25 -17.38 16.02
N ASN A 277 50.67 -18.16 17.01
CA ASN A 277 50.15 -19.49 17.26
C ASN A 277 48.68 -19.50 17.67
N LEU A 278 48.27 -18.57 18.54
CA LEU A 278 46.86 -18.44 18.95
C LEU A 278 45.97 -18.03 17.78
N LEU A 279 46.39 -17.05 16.96
CA LEU A 279 45.62 -16.63 15.79
C LEU A 279 45.48 -17.74 14.76
N VAL A 280 46.53 -18.57 14.53
CA VAL A 280 46.43 -19.74 13.63
C VAL A 280 45.40 -20.72 14.13
N VAL A 281 45.35 -20.98 15.44
CA VAL A 281 44.34 -21.90 16.04
C VAL A 281 42.93 -21.31 16.00
N LEU A 282 42.79 -20.02 16.37
CA LEU A 282 41.49 -19.36 16.48
C LEU A 282 40.86 -19.02 15.13
N CYS A 283 41.70 -18.69 14.12
CA CYS A 283 41.22 -18.34 12.77
C CYS A 283 41.20 -19.52 11.77
N GLY A 284 41.70 -20.70 12.17
CA GLY A 284 41.76 -21.86 11.31
C GLY A 284 40.37 -22.48 11.01
N ASP A 285 40.14 -22.89 9.76
CA ASP A 285 38.90 -23.58 9.34
C ASP A 285 38.83 -25.04 9.79
N ARG A 286 39.90 -25.60 10.35
CA ARG A 286 39.98 -27.01 10.79
C ARG A 286 40.42 -27.07 12.23
N ASP A 287 39.93 -28.06 12.94
CA ASP A 287 40.38 -28.35 14.30
C ASP A 287 41.87 -28.51 14.34
N ALA A 288 42.55 -27.70 15.20
CA ALA A 288 43.98 -27.80 15.39
C ALA A 288 44.29 -29.14 16.08
N GLN A 289 45.08 -30.01 15.44
CA GLN A 289 45.66 -31.17 16.09
C GLN A 289 46.98 -30.78 16.75
N PRO A 290 47.04 -30.72 18.10
CA PRO A 290 48.27 -30.35 18.77
C PRO A 290 49.31 -31.48 18.57
N VAL A 291 50.40 -31.18 17.92
CA VAL A 291 51.59 -32.08 17.87
C VAL A 291 52.44 -31.71 19.06
N VAL A 292 52.34 -32.51 20.10
CA VAL A 292 53.24 -32.39 21.27
C VAL A 292 54.59 -32.99 20.91
N ASN A 293 55.57 -32.17 20.68
CA ASN A 293 56.96 -32.64 20.57
C ASN A 293 57.47 -32.97 21.98
N ALA A 294 57.30 -34.23 22.38
CA ALA A 294 57.89 -34.78 23.60
C ALA A 294 59.40 -34.96 23.37
N GLY A 295 60.12 -33.82 23.17
CA GLY A 295 61.55 -33.85 22.93
C GLY A 295 62.27 -34.74 23.90
N SER A 296 63.26 -35.46 23.38
CA SER A 296 64.12 -36.36 24.16
C SER A 296 64.71 -35.60 25.35
N LEU A 297 64.27 -35.99 26.54
CA LEU A 297 64.75 -35.41 27.82
C LEU A 297 66.18 -35.85 28.14
N TYR A 298 66.92 -36.43 27.16
CA TYR A 298 68.31 -36.84 27.37
C TYR A 298 69.14 -36.60 26.12
N GLN A 299 69.88 -35.50 26.10
CA GLN A 299 71.32 -35.43 25.74
C GLN A 299 71.96 -34.34 26.56
#